data_b0df0c7b5c9e2c5bd72178bec33e8173
#
_entry.id   b0df0c7b5c9e2c5bd72178bec33e8173
#
_cell.length_a   1.000
_cell.length_b   1.000
_cell.length_c   1.000
_cell.angle_alpha   90.00
_cell.angle_beta   90.00
_cell.angle_gamma   90.00
#
_symmetry.space_group_name_H-M   'P 1'
#
loop_
_entity.id
_entity.type
_entity.pdbx_description
1 polymer ?
#
loop_
_entity_poly.entity_id
_entity_poly.type
_entity_poly.pdbx_seq_one_letter_code
_entity_poly.pdbx_strand_id
1 'polypeptide(L)'
;MGGDFDNDVVAQALASTVDEVYERSGKDSILVTHSQGGGPGWTAAKYTDHIAAIVAIEPGGAPSSDSEDYQTVLEKKIPITMYFGDYIDNGDTAIQATSMWQAMRQACYDFADAYTKAGGNCTVVDLPKEGITGNDHFMFQDLNNDVIQEHIENWIQENVEA
;
A
#
# COMPACT_ATOMS: atom_id res chain seq x y z
N MET A 1 0.33 0.99 27.93
CA MET A 1 0.74 -0.40 27.68
C MET A 1 0.41 -0.67 26.21
N GLY A 2 1.38 -0.43 25.31
CA GLY A 2 1.28 -0.89 23.95
C GLY A 2 1.70 -2.35 23.98
N GLY A 3 0.77 -3.29 23.68
CA GLY A 3 1.17 -4.62 23.30
C GLY A 3 2.06 -4.55 22.07
N ASP A 4 3.07 -5.39 21.97
CA ASP A 4 3.89 -5.49 20.79
C ASP A 4 2.96 -5.78 19.60
N PHE A 5 2.99 -4.92 18.59
CA PHE A 5 2.22 -5.12 17.38
C PHE A 5 2.89 -6.27 16.60
N ASP A 6 2.24 -7.43 16.60
CA ASP A 6 2.70 -8.59 15.86
C ASP A 6 2.14 -8.55 14.44
N ASN A 7 2.99 -8.13 13.52
CA ASN A 7 2.64 -7.99 12.11
C ASN A 7 2.16 -9.30 11.50
N ASP A 8 2.77 -10.41 11.88
CA ASP A 8 2.49 -11.73 11.34
C ASP A 8 1.12 -12.26 11.80
N VAL A 9 0.77 -12.06 13.07
CA VAL A 9 -0.56 -12.42 13.60
C VAL A 9 -1.67 -11.64 12.90
N VAL A 10 -1.46 -10.35 12.67
CA VAL A 10 -2.45 -9.52 11.95
C VAL A 10 -2.55 -9.94 10.48
N ALA A 11 -1.43 -10.24 9.84
CA ALA A 11 -1.38 -10.71 8.47
C ALA A 11 -2.12 -12.04 8.27
N GLN A 12 -1.97 -12.99 9.19
CA GLN A 12 -2.70 -14.26 9.15
C GLN A 12 -4.21 -14.05 9.31
N ALA A 13 -4.64 -13.17 10.21
CA ALA A 13 -6.06 -12.84 10.39
C ALA A 13 -6.63 -12.16 9.14
N LEU A 14 -5.87 -11.25 8.50
CA LEU A 14 -6.24 -10.62 7.25
C LEU A 14 -6.37 -11.65 6.12
N ALA A 15 -5.38 -12.53 5.96
CA ALA A 15 -5.40 -13.59 4.96
C ALA A 15 -6.61 -14.52 5.13
N SER A 16 -6.91 -14.94 6.36
CA SER A 16 -8.11 -15.75 6.65
C SER A 16 -9.40 -15.03 6.27
N THR A 17 -9.47 -13.71 6.42
CA THR A 17 -10.62 -12.91 6.00
C THR A 17 -10.72 -12.87 4.47
N VAL A 18 -9.60 -12.70 3.79
CA VAL A 18 -9.52 -12.73 2.31
C VAL A 18 -10.00 -14.08 1.77
N ASP A 19 -9.54 -15.18 2.36
CA ASP A 19 -9.96 -16.53 1.97
C ASP A 19 -11.47 -16.75 2.17
N GLU A 20 -12.02 -16.27 3.30
CA GLU A 20 -13.47 -16.35 3.54
C GLU A 20 -14.28 -15.52 2.52
N VAL A 21 -13.77 -14.35 2.12
CA VAL A 21 -14.39 -13.54 1.05
C VAL A 21 -14.37 -14.30 -0.27
N TYR A 22 -13.25 -14.93 -0.61
CA TYR A 22 -13.13 -15.74 -1.81
C TYR A 22 -14.09 -16.95 -1.79
N GLU A 23 -14.16 -17.68 -0.70
CA GLU A 23 -15.09 -18.82 -0.54
C GLU A 23 -16.56 -18.41 -0.76
N ARG A 24 -16.93 -17.19 -0.36
CA ARG A 24 -18.31 -16.68 -0.49
C ARG A 24 -18.61 -16.07 -1.86
N SER A 25 -17.64 -15.41 -2.49
CA SER A 25 -17.83 -14.61 -3.69
C SER A 25 -17.29 -15.26 -4.95
N GLY A 26 -16.31 -16.16 -4.84
CA GLY A 26 -15.51 -16.69 -5.94
C GLY A 26 -14.58 -15.64 -6.58
N LYS A 27 -14.31 -14.52 -5.88
CA LYS A 27 -13.49 -13.42 -6.39
C LYS A 27 -12.34 -13.11 -5.44
N ASP A 28 -11.17 -12.84 -6.01
CA ASP A 28 -10.03 -12.34 -5.28
C ASP A 28 -10.27 -10.92 -4.75
N SER A 29 -9.58 -10.56 -3.68
CA SER A 29 -9.76 -9.29 -2.98
C SER A 29 -8.69 -8.27 -3.36
N ILE A 30 -9.08 -7.00 -3.47
CA ILE A 30 -8.14 -5.88 -3.50
C ILE A 30 -7.95 -5.42 -2.05
N LEU A 31 -6.71 -5.44 -1.57
CA LEU A 31 -6.38 -4.93 -0.25
C LEU A 31 -6.15 -3.42 -0.32
N VAL A 32 -6.97 -2.66 0.40
CA VAL A 32 -6.71 -1.23 0.64
C VAL A 32 -6.15 -1.10 2.05
N THR A 33 -4.91 -0.66 2.16
CA THR A 33 -4.20 -0.52 3.44
C THR A 33 -3.83 0.93 3.70
N HIS A 34 -3.68 1.29 4.98
CA HIS A 34 -3.28 2.64 5.37
C HIS A 34 -2.25 2.59 6.49
N SER A 35 -1.23 3.45 6.40
CA SER A 35 -0.26 3.71 7.46
C SER A 35 0.40 2.42 7.98
N GLN A 36 0.31 2.15 9.28
CA GLN A 36 0.83 0.92 9.91
C GLN A 36 0.21 -0.36 9.33
N GLY A 37 -1.02 -0.29 8.82
CA GLY A 37 -1.69 -1.43 8.16
C GLY A 37 -1.02 -1.88 6.87
N GLY A 38 -0.10 -1.10 6.31
CA GLY A 38 0.74 -1.52 5.19
C GLY A 38 1.57 -2.76 5.53
N GLY A 39 2.19 -2.80 6.71
CA GLY A 39 3.01 -3.95 7.14
C GLY A 39 2.28 -5.29 7.01
N PRO A 40 1.19 -5.52 7.76
CA PRO A 40 0.42 -6.76 7.60
C PRO A 40 -0.17 -6.95 6.19
N GLY A 41 -0.43 -5.87 5.45
CA GLY A 41 -0.88 -5.95 4.06
C GLY A 41 0.13 -6.64 3.15
N TRP A 42 1.42 -6.30 3.27
CA TRP A 42 2.50 -6.99 2.54
C TRP A 42 2.63 -8.44 2.96
N THR A 43 2.65 -8.70 4.26
CA THR A 43 2.88 -10.02 4.85
C THR A 43 1.71 -10.98 4.56
N ALA A 44 0.47 -10.49 4.42
CA ALA A 44 -0.70 -11.32 4.15
C ALA A 44 -0.57 -12.15 2.87
N ALA A 45 0.18 -11.65 1.88
CA ALA A 45 0.44 -12.38 0.64
C ALA A 45 1.15 -13.74 0.84
N LYS A 46 1.79 -13.98 1.98
CA LYS A 46 2.37 -15.28 2.33
C LYS A 46 1.33 -16.34 2.68
N TYR A 47 0.16 -15.91 3.14
CA TYR A 47 -0.85 -16.77 3.76
C TYR A 47 -2.09 -16.99 2.91
N THR A 48 -2.27 -16.25 1.80
CA THR A 48 -3.39 -16.43 0.88
C THR A 48 -2.97 -16.19 -0.56
N ASP A 49 -3.61 -16.87 -1.50
CA ASP A 49 -3.45 -16.67 -2.94
C ASP A 49 -4.52 -15.77 -3.55
N HIS A 50 -5.42 -15.22 -2.73
CA HIS A 50 -6.62 -14.52 -3.16
C HIS A 50 -6.52 -12.99 -3.05
N ILE A 51 -5.31 -12.44 -3.23
CA ILE A 51 -5.07 -10.99 -3.31
C ILE A 51 -4.88 -10.60 -4.77
N ALA A 52 -5.87 -9.90 -5.34
CA ALA A 52 -5.82 -9.41 -6.71
C ALA A 52 -4.93 -8.19 -6.88
N ALA A 53 -4.84 -7.32 -5.88
CA ALA A 53 -4.00 -6.12 -5.88
C ALA A 53 -3.83 -5.55 -4.47
N ILE A 54 -2.83 -4.68 -4.30
CA ILE A 54 -2.62 -3.90 -3.07
C ILE A 54 -2.64 -2.41 -3.40
N VAL A 55 -3.55 -1.66 -2.77
CA VAL A 55 -3.60 -0.20 -2.77
C VAL A 55 -3.17 0.28 -1.39
N ALA A 56 -1.98 0.87 -1.29
CA ALA A 56 -1.41 1.29 -0.02
C ALA A 56 -1.44 2.83 0.09
N ILE A 57 -2.22 3.33 1.03
CA ILE A 57 -2.36 4.76 1.30
C ILE A 57 -1.39 5.13 2.42
N GLU A 58 -0.41 5.97 2.09
CA GLU A 58 0.68 6.38 2.99
C GLU A 58 1.17 5.23 3.88
N PRO A 59 1.65 4.12 3.29
CA PRO A 59 2.12 2.99 4.08
C PRO A 59 3.34 3.38 4.91
N GLY A 60 3.46 2.78 6.10
CA GLY A 60 4.62 2.99 6.99
C GLY A 60 5.93 2.39 6.47
N GLY A 61 6.08 2.28 5.15
CA GLY A 61 7.20 1.72 4.43
C GLY A 61 6.79 0.58 3.50
N ALA A 62 7.77 0.01 2.82
CA ALA A 62 7.61 -1.15 1.95
C ALA A 62 8.67 -2.21 2.28
N PRO A 63 8.44 -3.48 1.94
CA PRO A 63 9.40 -4.55 2.17
C PRO A 63 10.71 -4.31 1.43
N SER A 64 11.84 -4.62 2.06
CA SER A 64 13.14 -4.60 1.36
C SER A 64 13.22 -5.73 0.33
N SER A 65 13.98 -5.51 -0.74
CA SER A 65 14.06 -6.45 -1.88
C SER A 65 14.65 -7.83 -1.52
N ASP A 66 15.30 -7.96 -0.38
CA ASP A 66 15.82 -9.23 0.16
C ASP A 66 14.86 -9.90 1.16
N SER A 67 13.70 -9.27 1.46
CA SER A 67 12.72 -9.82 2.38
C SER A 67 11.83 -10.90 1.73
N GLU A 68 11.31 -11.81 2.57
CA GLU A 68 10.36 -12.82 2.14
C GLU A 68 9.06 -12.19 1.61
N ASP A 69 8.57 -11.11 2.24
CA ASP A 69 7.36 -10.41 1.81
C ASP A 69 7.51 -9.86 0.39
N TYR A 70 8.67 -9.24 0.07
CA TYR A 70 8.96 -8.78 -1.28
C TYR A 70 8.97 -9.93 -2.29
N GLN A 71 9.68 -11.02 -1.98
CA GLN A 71 9.77 -12.17 -2.88
C GLN A 71 8.39 -12.78 -3.14
N THR A 72 7.57 -12.88 -2.10
CA THR A 72 6.22 -13.45 -2.21
C THR A 72 5.31 -12.60 -3.12
N VAL A 73 5.25 -11.27 -2.91
CA VAL A 73 4.40 -10.41 -3.76
C VAL A 73 4.89 -10.39 -5.20
N LEU A 74 6.22 -10.49 -5.42
CA LEU A 74 6.81 -10.56 -6.76
C LEU A 74 6.52 -11.89 -7.47
N GLU A 75 6.66 -13.03 -6.79
CA GLU A 75 6.35 -14.35 -7.35
C GLU A 75 4.86 -14.45 -7.74
N LYS A 76 3.99 -13.91 -6.93
CA LYS A 76 2.54 -13.83 -7.20
C LYS A 76 2.17 -12.74 -8.20
N LYS A 77 3.11 -11.87 -8.59
CA LYS A 77 2.91 -10.76 -9.53
C LYS A 77 1.76 -9.83 -9.13
N ILE A 78 1.58 -9.59 -7.83
CA ILE A 78 0.50 -8.76 -7.32
C ILE A 78 0.69 -7.31 -7.80
N PRO A 79 -0.26 -6.70 -8.53
CA PRO A 79 -0.20 -5.29 -8.88
C PRO A 79 -0.30 -4.43 -7.61
N ILE A 80 0.54 -3.39 -7.53
CA ILE A 80 0.65 -2.55 -6.33
C ILE A 80 0.59 -1.08 -6.73
N THR A 81 -0.19 -0.28 -6.00
CA THR A 81 -0.10 1.19 -6.06
C THR A 81 0.02 1.77 -4.66
N MET A 82 0.83 2.82 -4.53
CA MET A 82 1.07 3.51 -3.26
C MET A 82 0.80 5.00 -3.44
N TYR A 83 0.02 5.61 -2.55
CA TYR A 83 -0.40 7.01 -2.61
C TYR A 83 0.21 7.82 -1.49
N PHE A 84 0.69 9.03 -1.80
CA PHE A 84 1.26 9.97 -0.83
C PHE A 84 0.70 11.38 -1.03
N GLY A 85 0.36 12.05 0.07
CA GLY A 85 -0.17 13.41 0.12
C GLY A 85 0.89 14.51 0.24
N ASP A 86 0.44 15.75 0.43
CA ASP A 86 1.27 16.97 0.35
C ASP A 86 2.21 17.17 1.53
N TYR A 87 1.77 16.80 2.72
CA TYR A 87 2.45 17.25 3.95
C TYR A 87 3.77 16.53 4.22
N ILE A 88 4.12 15.56 3.40
CA ILE A 88 5.43 14.90 3.46
C ILE A 88 6.54 15.84 2.99
N ASP A 89 6.32 16.63 1.93
CA ASP A 89 7.30 17.60 1.41
C ASP A 89 7.13 18.99 2.02
N ASN A 90 5.89 19.39 2.31
CA ASN A 90 5.55 20.71 2.82
C ASN A 90 5.50 20.79 4.37
N GLY A 91 5.73 19.67 5.05
CA GLY A 91 5.75 19.61 6.51
C GLY A 91 7.02 20.27 7.09
N ASP A 92 6.92 20.71 8.35
CA ASP A 92 8.07 21.24 9.09
C ASP A 92 9.08 20.11 9.38
N THR A 93 10.25 20.17 8.77
CA THR A 93 11.33 19.18 8.96
C THR A 93 11.95 19.20 10.36
N ALA A 94 11.69 20.22 11.18
CA ALA A 94 12.03 20.22 12.60
C ALA A 94 11.17 19.22 13.38
N ILE A 95 10.03 18.81 12.83
CA ILE A 95 9.17 17.77 13.40
C ILE A 95 9.69 16.40 12.94
N GLN A 96 10.08 15.56 13.89
CA GLN A 96 10.64 14.23 13.62
C GLN A 96 9.71 13.38 12.71
N ALA A 97 8.40 13.50 12.86
CA ALA A 97 7.43 12.77 12.04
C ALA A 97 7.57 13.09 10.55
N THR A 98 7.79 14.35 10.15
CA THR A 98 7.98 14.75 8.75
C THR A 98 9.17 14.02 8.13
N SER A 99 10.34 14.06 8.77
CA SER A 99 11.54 13.37 8.27
C SER A 99 11.35 11.84 8.22
N MET A 100 10.62 11.27 9.18
CA MET A 100 10.29 9.85 9.21
C MET A 100 9.42 9.47 7.99
N TRP A 101 8.37 10.23 7.69
CA TRP A 101 7.50 9.97 6.54
C TRP A 101 8.21 10.16 5.20
N GLN A 102 9.14 11.12 5.09
CA GLN A 102 10.00 11.25 3.91
C GLN A 102 10.84 9.99 3.68
N ALA A 103 11.43 9.42 4.75
CA ALA A 103 12.19 8.18 4.65
C ALA A 103 11.31 6.96 4.29
N MET A 104 10.10 6.88 4.85
CA MET A 104 9.12 5.82 4.52
C MET A 104 8.69 5.89 3.06
N ARG A 105 8.38 7.10 2.55
CA ARG A 105 8.05 7.30 1.13
C ARG A 105 9.24 6.93 0.23
N GLN A 106 10.48 7.30 0.62
CA GLN A 106 11.66 6.93 -0.16
C GLN A 106 11.83 5.41 -0.25
N ALA A 107 11.60 4.68 0.86
CA ALA A 107 11.60 3.22 0.84
C ALA A 107 10.54 2.63 -0.12
N CYS A 108 9.39 3.29 -0.24
CA CYS A 108 8.35 2.89 -1.21
C CYS A 108 8.79 3.15 -2.67
N TYR A 109 9.49 4.24 -2.95
CA TYR A 109 10.09 4.46 -4.28
C TYR A 109 11.16 3.40 -4.59
N ASP A 110 12.04 3.09 -3.64
CA ASP A 110 13.09 2.09 -3.81
C ASP A 110 12.48 0.70 -4.05
N PHE A 111 11.42 0.36 -3.33
CA PHE A 111 10.63 -0.85 -3.56
C PHE A 111 10.04 -0.88 -4.98
N ALA A 112 9.32 0.18 -5.38
CA ALA A 112 8.66 0.24 -6.68
C ALA A 112 9.66 0.11 -7.84
N ASP A 113 10.82 0.75 -7.73
CA ASP A 113 11.90 0.67 -8.70
C ASP A 113 12.47 -0.76 -8.80
N ALA A 114 12.76 -1.40 -7.66
CA ALA A 114 13.23 -2.77 -7.61
C ALA A 114 12.18 -3.76 -8.14
N TYR A 115 10.92 -3.60 -7.73
CA TYR A 115 9.80 -4.45 -8.12
C TYR A 115 9.53 -4.41 -9.62
N THR A 116 9.50 -3.20 -10.20
CA THR A 116 9.30 -3.00 -11.65
C THR A 116 10.48 -3.53 -12.47
N LYS A 117 11.72 -3.33 -12.00
CA LYS A 117 12.91 -3.92 -12.65
C LYS A 117 12.90 -5.45 -12.64
N ALA A 118 12.30 -6.06 -11.62
CA ALA A 118 12.13 -7.50 -11.52
C ALA A 118 10.92 -8.05 -12.31
N GLY A 119 10.17 -7.19 -13.00
CA GLY A 119 9.03 -7.56 -13.83
C GLY A 119 7.68 -7.55 -13.12
N GLY A 120 7.61 -6.98 -11.92
CA GLY A 120 6.36 -6.69 -11.22
C GLY A 120 5.70 -5.39 -11.73
N ASN A 121 4.45 -5.15 -11.34
CA ASN A 121 3.71 -3.93 -11.63
C ASN A 121 3.53 -3.12 -10.35
N CYS A 122 4.24 -2.00 -10.22
CA CYS A 122 4.14 -1.12 -9.05
C CYS A 122 4.18 0.35 -9.47
N THR A 123 3.23 1.14 -8.95
CA THR A 123 3.15 2.58 -9.17
C THR A 123 3.19 3.31 -7.83
N VAL A 124 3.97 4.39 -7.75
CA VAL A 124 3.93 5.34 -6.63
C VAL A 124 3.34 6.65 -7.13
N VAL A 125 2.23 7.05 -6.51
CA VAL A 125 1.50 8.27 -6.83
C VAL A 125 1.78 9.31 -5.75
N ASP A 126 2.53 10.34 -6.10
CA ASP A 126 2.68 11.57 -5.31
C ASP A 126 1.57 12.53 -5.75
N LEU A 127 0.49 12.62 -5.01
CA LEU A 127 -0.69 13.42 -5.38
C LEU A 127 -0.35 14.88 -5.79
N PRO A 128 0.56 15.59 -5.09
CA PRO A 128 0.98 16.92 -5.52
C PRO A 128 1.62 16.97 -6.91
N LYS A 129 2.31 15.92 -7.32
CA LYS A 129 2.92 15.84 -8.67
C LYS A 129 1.89 15.60 -9.75
N GLU A 130 0.74 15.02 -9.41
CA GLU A 130 -0.43 14.86 -10.28
C GLU A 130 -1.35 16.10 -10.28
N GLY A 131 -0.98 17.15 -9.51
CA GLY A 131 -1.78 18.35 -9.36
C GLY A 131 -2.93 18.24 -8.36
N ILE A 132 -2.98 17.15 -7.59
CA ILE A 132 -3.96 16.92 -6.53
C ILE A 132 -3.31 17.35 -5.21
N THR A 133 -3.86 18.36 -4.56
CA THR A 133 -3.29 18.99 -3.36
C THR A 133 -4.31 19.15 -2.24
N GLY A 134 -3.83 19.39 -1.01
CA GLY A 134 -4.65 19.57 0.18
C GLY A 134 -4.90 18.28 0.94
N ASN A 135 -4.06 17.24 0.69
CA ASN A 135 -4.25 15.92 1.27
C ASN A 135 -3.25 15.65 2.39
N ASP A 136 -3.79 15.30 3.55
CA ASP A 136 -3.02 14.86 4.71
C ASP A 136 -2.83 13.33 4.77
N HIS A 137 -2.33 12.84 5.89
CA HIS A 137 -2.11 11.40 6.11
C HIS A 137 -3.41 10.57 5.99
N PHE A 138 -4.55 11.19 6.21
CA PHE A 138 -5.87 10.56 6.14
C PHE A 138 -6.64 11.04 4.90
N MET A 139 -5.99 11.05 3.73
CA MET A 139 -6.51 11.60 2.47
C MET A 139 -7.92 11.11 2.12
N PHE A 140 -8.34 9.95 2.59
CA PHE A 140 -9.71 9.44 2.43
C PHE A 140 -10.75 10.15 3.30
N GLN A 141 -10.34 11.08 4.19
CA GLN A 141 -11.21 11.96 5.00
C GLN A 141 -11.20 13.41 4.51
N ASP A 142 -10.33 13.74 3.54
CA ASP A 142 -10.22 15.08 3.00
C ASP A 142 -11.41 15.45 2.10
N LEU A 143 -11.59 16.73 1.85
CA LEU A 143 -12.75 17.25 1.10
C LEU A 143 -12.76 16.83 -0.38
N ASN A 144 -11.62 16.39 -0.90
CA ASN A 144 -11.43 15.91 -2.28
C ASN A 144 -11.23 14.39 -2.34
N ASN A 145 -11.74 13.65 -1.37
CA ASN A 145 -11.59 12.19 -1.31
C ASN A 145 -12.23 11.47 -2.51
N ASP A 146 -13.25 12.08 -3.12
CA ASP A 146 -13.87 11.60 -4.36
C ASP A 146 -12.89 11.61 -5.55
N VAL A 147 -12.03 12.63 -5.65
CA VAL A 147 -10.97 12.69 -6.69
C VAL A 147 -9.95 11.57 -6.48
N ILE A 148 -9.57 11.30 -5.23
CA ILE A 148 -8.64 10.23 -4.89
C ILE A 148 -9.28 8.86 -5.17
N GLN A 149 -10.55 8.69 -4.82
CA GLN A 149 -11.30 7.47 -5.13
C GLN A 149 -11.32 7.21 -6.64
N GLU A 150 -11.66 8.22 -7.45
CA GLU A 150 -11.67 8.09 -8.92
C GLU A 150 -10.30 7.70 -9.47
N HIS A 151 -9.23 8.27 -8.91
CA HIS A 151 -7.86 7.93 -9.30
C HIS A 151 -7.52 6.47 -8.98
N ILE A 152 -7.91 5.98 -7.81
CA ILE A 152 -7.71 4.58 -7.41
C ILE A 152 -8.56 3.65 -8.28
N GLU A 153 -9.82 3.97 -8.54
CA GLU A 153 -10.71 3.17 -9.39
C GLU A 153 -10.17 3.03 -10.82
N ASN A 154 -9.68 4.11 -11.40
CA ASN A 154 -9.06 4.10 -12.72
C ASN A 154 -7.83 3.19 -12.73
N TRP A 155 -6.96 3.29 -11.71
CA TRP A 155 -5.81 2.41 -11.61
C TRP A 155 -6.21 0.93 -11.49
N ILE A 156 -7.24 0.62 -10.70
CA ILE A 156 -7.78 -0.75 -10.57
C ILE A 156 -8.27 -1.27 -11.92
N GLN A 157 -9.04 -0.47 -12.66
CA GLN A 157 -9.57 -0.87 -13.97
C GLN A 157 -8.47 -1.15 -14.99
N GLU A 158 -7.35 -0.46 -14.90
CA GLU A 158 -6.22 -0.61 -15.83
C GLU A 158 -5.29 -1.78 -15.47
N ASN A 159 -5.22 -2.16 -14.20
CA ASN A 159 -4.17 -3.04 -13.69
C ASN A 159 -4.66 -4.34 -13.05
N VAL A 160 -5.96 -4.47 -12.78
CA VAL A 160 -6.55 -5.66 -12.16
C VAL A 160 -7.49 -6.32 -13.16
N GLU A 161 -7.21 -7.57 -13.51
CA GLU A 161 -8.09 -8.35 -14.38
C GLU A 161 -9.44 -8.62 -13.69
N ALA A 162 -10.54 -8.51 -14.44
CA ALA A 162 -11.91 -8.65 -13.94
C ALA A 162 -12.31 -10.13 -13.74
#